data_e8f240597829e28feae537863b591d58
#
_entry.id   e8f240597829e28feae537863b591d58
#
_cell.length_a   1.000
_cell.length_b   1.000
_cell.length_c   1.000
_cell.angle_alpha   90.00
_cell.angle_beta   90.00
_cell.angle_gamma   90.00
#
_symmetry.space_group_name_H-M   'P 1'
#
loop_
_entity.id
_entity.type
_entity.pdbx_description
1 polymer ?
#
loop_
_entity_poly.entity_id
_entity_poly.type
_entity_poly.pdbx_seq_one_letter_code
_entity_poly.pdbx_strand_id
1 'polypeptide(L)'
;MWFVFAVLSAVFAAATSILAKIGIEGVNSNLATAIRTVVVVLMAWGIVALTNAQSGIAEISKRSWIFLTLSGLATGASWLCYFKALQIGAASKVVPVDKFSIVITLVMAAVFLHEQFTVKTIIGSVLITFGDFYYDFIKSHRSDV
;
A
#
# COMPACT_ATOMS: atom_id res chain seq x y z
N MET A 1 20.11 3.12 7.37
CA MET A 1 19.14 4.22 7.13
C MET A 1 17.82 3.77 6.52
N TRP A 2 17.81 2.86 5.52
CA TRP A 2 16.57 2.37 4.88
C TRP A 2 15.52 1.83 5.87
N PHE A 3 15.95 1.15 6.93
CA PHE A 3 15.07 0.55 7.96
C PHE A 3 14.23 1.62 8.70
N VAL A 4 14.80 2.76 9.03
CA VAL A 4 14.08 3.86 9.71
C VAL A 4 12.95 4.39 8.81
N PHE A 5 13.24 4.60 7.52
CA PHE A 5 12.23 5.02 6.56
C PHE A 5 11.14 3.97 6.36
N ALA A 6 11.48 2.68 6.38
CA ALA A 6 10.50 1.60 6.29
C ALA A 6 9.56 1.58 7.50
N VAL A 7 10.10 1.76 8.72
CA VAL A 7 9.28 1.83 9.95
C VAL A 7 8.38 3.06 9.94
N LEU A 8 8.91 4.23 9.57
CA LEU A 8 8.09 5.45 9.44
C LEU A 8 6.98 5.27 8.41
N SER A 9 7.28 4.67 7.27
CA SER A 9 6.27 4.35 6.25
C SER A 9 5.16 3.44 6.82
N ALA A 10 5.51 2.43 7.60
CA ALA A 10 4.55 1.54 8.23
C ALA A 10 3.64 2.28 9.23
N VAL A 11 4.19 3.19 10.03
CA VAL A 11 3.42 4.03 10.98
C VAL A 11 2.43 4.91 10.22
N PHE A 12 2.88 5.60 9.17
CA PHE A 12 2.00 6.44 8.35
C PHE A 12 0.95 5.61 7.59
N ALA A 13 1.29 4.41 7.14
CA ALA A 13 0.33 3.51 6.50
C ALA A 13 -0.77 3.06 7.49
N ALA A 14 -0.41 2.77 8.74
CA ALA A 14 -1.37 2.45 9.79
C ALA A 14 -2.29 3.63 10.10
N ALA A 15 -1.73 4.84 10.30
CA ALA A 15 -2.49 6.06 10.49
C ALA A 15 -3.45 6.32 9.30
N THR A 16 -2.95 6.16 8.07
CA THR A 16 -3.75 6.27 6.84
C THR A 16 -4.96 5.35 6.87
N SER A 17 -4.80 4.09 7.26
CA SER A 17 -5.89 3.11 7.28
C SER A 17 -7.00 3.50 8.25
N ILE A 18 -6.65 3.99 9.43
CA ILE A 18 -7.61 4.41 10.45
C ILE A 18 -8.30 5.72 10.04
N LEU A 19 -7.54 6.72 9.63
CA LEU A 19 -8.09 8.00 9.19
C LEU A 19 -8.99 7.84 7.96
N ALA A 20 -8.60 6.97 7.02
CA ALA A 20 -9.42 6.66 5.86
C ALA A 20 -10.71 5.96 6.26
N LYS A 21 -10.69 5.01 7.21
CA LYS A 21 -11.90 4.33 7.69
C LYS A 21 -12.90 5.32 8.29
N ILE A 22 -12.42 6.27 9.07
CA ILE A 22 -13.27 7.33 9.65
C ILE A 22 -13.79 8.27 8.55
N GLY A 23 -12.91 8.71 7.65
CA GLY A 23 -13.25 9.70 6.63
C GLY A 23 -14.11 9.20 5.47
N ILE A 24 -14.22 7.87 5.27
CA ILE A 24 -15.00 7.28 4.19
C ILE A 24 -16.46 7.01 4.60
N GLU A 25 -16.79 7.18 5.88
CA GLU A 25 -18.13 6.95 6.38
C GLU A 25 -19.11 7.96 5.76
N GLY A 26 -20.14 7.45 5.06
CA GLY A 26 -21.11 8.27 4.33
C GLY A 26 -20.61 8.92 3.04
N VAL A 27 -19.36 8.68 2.62
CA VAL A 27 -18.76 9.23 1.40
C VAL A 27 -18.53 8.13 0.37
N ASN A 28 -18.76 8.41 -0.91
CA ASN A 28 -18.42 7.47 -1.97
C ASN A 28 -16.92 7.18 -1.98
N SER A 29 -16.54 5.89 -2.00
CA SER A 29 -15.13 5.45 -1.93
C SER A 29 -14.26 6.03 -3.04
N ASN A 30 -14.79 6.17 -4.26
CA ASN A 30 -14.04 6.75 -5.38
C ASN A 30 -13.78 8.25 -5.15
N LEU A 31 -14.78 8.96 -4.61
CA LEU A 31 -14.64 10.39 -4.28
C LEU A 31 -13.63 10.57 -3.14
N ALA A 32 -13.70 9.75 -2.10
CA ALA A 32 -12.73 9.78 -1.00
C ALA A 32 -11.30 9.51 -1.50
N THR A 33 -11.14 8.55 -2.41
CA THR A 33 -9.85 8.27 -3.04
C THR A 33 -9.35 9.47 -3.85
N ALA A 34 -10.21 10.11 -4.64
CA ALA A 34 -9.84 11.27 -5.45
C ALA A 34 -9.39 12.44 -4.59
N ILE A 35 -10.15 12.80 -3.55
CA ILE A 35 -9.81 13.90 -2.63
C ILE A 35 -8.44 13.66 -1.97
N ARG A 36 -8.21 12.45 -1.46
CA ARG A 36 -6.92 12.09 -0.87
C ARG A 36 -5.78 12.17 -1.86
N THR A 37 -6.00 11.72 -3.09
CA THR A 37 -4.97 11.75 -4.14
C THR A 37 -4.54 13.19 -4.45
N VAL A 38 -5.48 14.14 -4.49
CA VAL A 38 -5.14 15.56 -4.65
C VAL A 38 -4.23 16.03 -3.52
N VAL A 39 -4.53 15.71 -2.27
CA VAL A 39 -3.68 16.09 -1.12
C VAL A 39 -2.28 15.48 -1.25
N VAL A 40 -2.17 14.19 -1.64
CA VAL A 40 -0.88 13.51 -1.83
C VAL A 40 -0.08 14.16 -2.95
N VAL A 41 -0.73 14.48 -4.08
CA VAL A 41 -0.08 15.15 -5.22
C VAL A 41 0.45 16.52 -4.81
N LEU A 42 -0.35 17.33 -4.13
CA LEU A 42 0.06 18.66 -3.66
C LEU A 42 1.25 18.56 -2.69
N MET A 43 1.19 17.62 -1.76
CA MET A 43 2.29 17.39 -0.81
C MET A 43 3.57 16.95 -1.53
N ALA A 44 3.47 16.00 -2.47
CA ALA A 44 4.63 15.51 -3.22
C ALA A 44 5.27 16.62 -4.05
N TRP A 45 4.49 17.40 -4.80
CA TRP A 45 4.99 18.54 -5.58
C TRP A 45 5.52 19.67 -4.69
N GLY A 46 4.92 19.87 -3.51
CA GLY A 46 5.45 20.81 -2.52
C GLY A 46 6.87 20.44 -2.08
N ILE A 47 7.13 19.15 -1.83
CA ILE A 47 8.46 18.65 -1.49
C ILE A 47 9.44 18.82 -2.67
N VAL A 48 9.00 18.51 -3.89
CA VAL A 48 9.80 18.71 -5.11
C VAL A 48 10.21 20.19 -5.26
N ALA A 49 9.28 21.12 -5.02
CA ALA A 49 9.55 22.55 -5.08
C ALA A 49 10.53 23.01 -3.97
N LEU A 50 10.32 22.54 -2.74
CA LEU A 50 11.19 22.88 -1.60
C LEU A 50 12.62 22.35 -1.76
N THR A 51 12.79 21.23 -2.41
CA THR A 51 14.10 20.59 -2.64
C THR A 51 14.75 20.99 -3.97
N ASN A 52 14.09 21.85 -4.77
CA ASN A 52 14.52 22.23 -6.11
C ASN A 52 14.79 21.04 -7.05
N ALA A 53 14.06 19.93 -6.83
CA ALA A 53 14.23 18.70 -7.59
C ALA A 53 13.57 18.73 -8.99
N GLN A 54 12.81 19.78 -9.31
CA GLN A 54 12.12 19.95 -10.61
C GLN A 54 13.11 20.01 -11.80
N SER A 55 14.33 20.45 -11.60
CA SER A 55 15.38 20.48 -12.64
C SER A 55 15.72 19.08 -13.18
N GLY A 56 15.58 18.04 -12.35
CA GLY A 56 15.85 16.66 -12.74
C GLY A 56 14.80 16.06 -13.69
N ILE A 57 13.64 16.71 -13.91
CA ILE A 57 12.56 16.17 -14.77
C ILE A 57 13.04 15.97 -16.20
N ALA A 58 13.88 16.88 -16.72
CA ALA A 58 14.41 16.80 -18.07
C ALA A 58 15.42 15.64 -18.27
N GLU A 59 16.01 15.16 -17.20
CA GLU A 59 17.00 14.07 -17.22
C GLU A 59 16.38 12.68 -17.11
N ILE A 60 15.06 12.60 -16.85
CA ILE A 60 14.35 11.32 -16.69
C ILE A 60 14.31 10.56 -18.01
N SER A 61 14.85 9.34 -18.04
CA SER A 61 14.83 8.48 -19.21
C SER A 61 13.41 8.08 -19.63
N LYS A 62 13.19 7.85 -20.93
CA LYS A 62 11.90 7.33 -21.44
C LYS A 62 11.48 6.04 -20.73
N ARG A 63 12.42 5.16 -20.43
CA ARG A 63 12.18 3.93 -19.68
C ARG A 63 11.63 4.23 -18.30
N SER A 64 12.25 5.13 -17.56
CA SER A 64 11.80 5.54 -16.22
C SER A 64 10.39 6.14 -16.26
N TRP A 65 10.08 6.97 -17.26
CA TRP A 65 8.74 7.52 -17.44
C TRP A 65 7.68 6.44 -17.60
N ILE A 66 7.94 5.42 -18.42
CA ILE A 66 7.00 4.30 -18.64
C ILE A 66 6.76 3.56 -17.32
N PHE A 67 7.82 3.16 -16.62
CA PHE A 67 7.68 2.40 -15.37
C PHE A 67 7.03 3.21 -14.25
N LEU A 68 7.35 4.49 -14.12
CA LEU A 68 6.72 5.37 -13.13
C LEU A 68 5.22 5.57 -13.44
N THR A 69 4.86 5.72 -14.72
CA THR A 69 3.45 5.83 -15.12
C THR A 69 2.69 4.54 -14.82
N LEU A 70 3.24 3.39 -15.18
CA LEU A 70 2.63 2.08 -14.88
C LEU A 70 2.49 1.86 -13.38
N SER A 71 3.51 2.22 -12.59
CA SER A 71 3.46 2.16 -11.13
C SER A 71 2.37 3.07 -10.56
N GLY A 72 2.23 4.29 -11.10
CA GLY A 72 1.16 5.20 -10.71
C GLY A 72 -0.24 4.64 -10.99
N LEU A 73 -0.44 4.03 -12.17
CA LEU A 73 -1.70 3.36 -12.52
C LEU A 73 -2.00 2.18 -11.58
N ALA A 74 -1.00 1.35 -11.30
CA ALA A 74 -1.14 0.23 -10.37
C ALA A 74 -1.49 0.72 -8.94
N THR A 75 -0.85 1.80 -8.47
CA THR A 75 -1.16 2.42 -7.18
C THR A 75 -2.60 2.95 -7.15
N GLY A 76 -3.03 3.64 -8.19
CA GLY A 76 -4.40 4.14 -8.31
C GLY A 76 -5.44 3.02 -8.25
N ALA A 77 -5.23 1.95 -9.02
CA ALA A 77 -6.10 0.78 -9.02
C ALA A 77 -6.13 0.10 -7.63
N SER A 78 -4.98 -0.07 -7.00
CA SER A 78 -4.87 -0.62 -5.65
C SER A 78 -5.66 0.22 -4.63
N TRP A 79 -5.53 1.54 -4.65
CA TRP A 79 -6.25 2.43 -3.74
C TRP A 79 -7.76 2.39 -3.95
N LEU A 80 -8.23 2.37 -5.20
CA LEU A 80 -9.67 2.23 -5.47
C LEU A 80 -10.24 0.95 -4.87
N CYS A 81 -9.55 -0.19 -5.03
CA CYS A 81 -9.95 -1.46 -4.43
C CYS A 81 -9.87 -1.41 -2.90
N TYR A 82 -8.78 -0.90 -2.34
CA TYR A 82 -8.55 -0.83 -0.91
C TYR A 82 -9.59 0.04 -0.19
N PHE A 83 -9.89 1.24 -0.71
CA PHE A 83 -10.89 2.11 -0.12
C PHE A 83 -12.31 1.57 -0.26
N LYS A 84 -12.60 0.88 -1.37
CA LYS A 84 -13.86 0.17 -1.50
C LYS A 84 -13.98 -0.94 -0.45
N ALA A 85 -12.93 -1.72 -0.25
CA ALA A 85 -12.88 -2.75 0.79
C ALA A 85 -13.07 -2.16 2.20
N LEU A 86 -12.39 -1.04 2.53
CA LEU A 86 -12.56 -0.33 3.80
C LEU A 86 -13.97 0.22 4.00
N GLN A 87 -14.66 0.62 2.93
CA GLN A 87 -16.04 1.10 3.01
C GLN A 87 -17.00 0.00 3.45
N ILE A 88 -16.87 -1.19 2.87
CA ILE A 88 -17.77 -2.31 3.11
C ILE A 88 -17.33 -3.26 4.22
N GLY A 89 -16.04 -3.25 4.59
CA GLY A 89 -15.45 -4.14 5.59
C GLY A 89 -14.88 -3.41 6.80
N ALA A 90 -14.65 -4.16 7.88
CA ALA A 90 -13.93 -3.65 9.05
C ALA A 90 -12.44 -3.49 8.71
N ALA A 91 -11.82 -2.39 9.18
CA ALA A 91 -10.39 -2.14 8.95
C ALA A 91 -9.50 -3.28 9.48
N SER A 92 -9.89 -3.88 10.60
CA SER A 92 -9.20 -5.03 11.20
C SER A 92 -9.17 -6.28 10.32
N LYS A 93 -10.06 -6.39 9.33
CA LYS A 93 -10.09 -7.49 8.36
C LYS A 93 -9.43 -7.10 7.04
N VAL A 94 -9.67 -5.88 6.57
CA VAL A 94 -9.18 -5.41 5.28
C VAL A 94 -7.66 -5.20 5.30
N VAL A 95 -7.13 -4.59 6.37
CA VAL A 95 -5.69 -4.28 6.47
C VAL A 95 -4.81 -5.54 6.43
N PRO A 96 -5.11 -6.62 7.18
CA PRO A 96 -4.35 -7.87 7.08
C PRO A 96 -4.37 -8.46 5.67
N VAL A 97 -5.55 -8.57 5.05
CA VAL A 97 -5.68 -9.13 3.69
C VAL A 97 -4.85 -8.33 2.67
N ASP A 98 -4.80 -7.00 2.79
CA ASP A 98 -3.96 -6.15 1.95
C ASP A 98 -2.47 -6.52 2.07
N LYS A 99 -2.02 -7.00 3.24
CA LYS A 99 -0.64 -7.45 3.47
C LYS A 99 -0.25 -8.73 2.71
N PHE A 100 -1.20 -9.45 2.11
CA PHE A 100 -0.91 -10.53 1.17
C PHE A 100 -0.07 -10.02 -0.03
N SER A 101 -0.14 -8.74 -0.31
CA SER A 101 0.73 -8.06 -1.27
C SER A 101 2.23 -8.29 -1.02
N ILE A 102 2.64 -8.54 0.22
CA ILE A 102 4.04 -8.86 0.57
C ILE A 102 4.50 -10.13 -0.13
N VAL A 103 3.68 -11.19 -0.10
CA VAL A 103 4.01 -12.46 -0.76
C VAL A 103 4.09 -12.29 -2.27
N ILE A 104 3.10 -11.58 -2.83
CA ILE A 104 3.08 -11.30 -4.27
C ILE A 104 4.33 -10.50 -4.67
N THR A 105 4.69 -9.49 -3.88
CA THR A 105 5.89 -8.66 -4.13
C THR A 105 7.16 -9.51 -4.09
N LEU A 106 7.31 -10.42 -3.12
CA LEU A 106 8.47 -11.31 -3.06
C LEU A 106 8.56 -12.22 -4.29
N VAL A 107 7.45 -12.83 -4.69
CA VAL A 107 7.42 -13.66 -5.91
C VAL A 107 7.81 -12.83 -7.13
N MET A 108 7.26 -11.63 -7.28
CA MET A 108 7.59 -10.74 -8.39
C MET A 108 9.06 -10.28 -8.34
N ALA A 109 9.59 -9.96 -7.17
CA ALA A 109 10.99 -9.57 -7.01
C ALA A 109 11.95 -10.73 -7.37
N ALA A 110 11.61 -11.97 -7.01
CA ALA A 110 12.38 -13.14 -7.45
C ALA A 110 12.38 -13.28 -8.98
N VAL A 111 11.22 -13.14 -9.61
CA VAL A 111 11.05 -13.39 -11.05
C VAL A 111 11.61 -12.25 -11.90
N PHE A 112 11.33 -10.99 -11.54
CA PHE A 112 11.67 -9.82 -12.38
C PHE A 112 12.98 -9.14 -12.00
N LEU A 113 13.33 -9.14 -10.70
CA LEU A 113 14.53 -8.48 -10.20
C LEU A 113 15.67 -9.48 -9.92
N HIS A 114 15.38 -10.79 -10.03
CA HIS A 114 16.33 -11.88 -9.72
C HIS A 114 16.94 -11.74 -8.32
N GLU A 115 16.17 -11.20 -7.36
CA GLU A 115 16.63 -11.07 -5.98
C GLU A 115 16.69 -12.43 -5.30
N GLN A 116 17.77 -12.66 -4.55
CA GLN A 116 17.94 -13.88 -3.75
C GLN A 116 17.35 -13.65 -2.37
N PHE A 117 16.37 -14.46 -1.99
CA PHE A 117 15.77 -14.39 -0.67
C PHE A 117 16.45 -15.33 0.32
N THR A 118 16.66 -14.81 1.52
CA THR A 118 17.05 -15.64 2.64
C THR A 118 15.85 -16.48 3.09
N VAL A 119 16.07 -17.73 3.49
CA VAL A 119 15.04 -18.59 4.06
C VAL A 119 14.26 -17.90 5.18
N LYS A 120 14.94 -17.06 5.98
CA LYS A 120 14.32 -16.24 7.03
C LYS A 120 13.27 -15.26 6.48
N THR A 121 13.51 -14.63 5.33
CA THR A 121 12.57 -13.72 4.68
C THR A 121 11.32 -14.44 4.22
N ILE A 122 11.49 -15.62 3.63
CA ILE A 122 10.38 -16.48 3.17
C ILE A 122 9.53 -16.93 4.36
N ILE A 123 10.16 -17.46 5.42
CA ILE A 123 9.45 -17.89 6.63
C ILE A 123 8.71 -16.72 7.27
N GLY A 124 9.34 -15.55 7.40
CA GLY A 124 8.70 -14.35 7.97
C GLY A 124 7.46 -13.91 7.19
N SER A 125 7.54 -13.90 5.86
CA SER A 125 6.41 -13.52 4.99
C SER A 125 5.27 -14.52 5.05
N VAL A 126 5.58 -15.80 5.09
CA VAL A 126 4.61 -16.89 5.25
C VAL A 126 3.92 -16.77 6.61
N LEU A 127 4.66 -16.54 7.70
CA LEU A 127 4.09 -16.38 9.04
C LEU A 127 3.15 -15.17 9.14
N ILE A 128 3.51 -14.03 8.53
CA ILE A 128 2.64 -12.84 8.50
C ILE A 128 1.34 -13.20 7.79
N THR A 129 1.41 -13.80 6.60
CA THR A 129 0.25 -14.13 5.78
C THR A 129 -0.65 -15.18 6.44
N PHE A 130 -0.07 -16.24 7.01
CA PHE A 130 -0.83 -17.29 7.70
C PHE A 130 -1.43 -16.77 9.02
N GLY A 131 -0.73 -15.92 9.75
CA GLY A 131 -1.24 -15.29 10.96
C GLY A 131 -2.50 -14.46 10.70
N ASP A 132 -2.49 -13.69 9.61
CA ASP A 132 -3.62 -12.86 9.20
C ASP A 132 -4.82 -13.72 8.75
N PHE A 133 -4.57 -14.78 7.96
CA PHE A 133 -5.63 -15.68 7.48
C PHE A 133 -6.25 -16.51 8.62
N TYR A 134 -5.42 -16.97 9.57
CA TYR A 134 -5.86 -17.73 10.73
C TYR A 134 -6.75 -16.91 11.67
N TYR A 135 -6.41 -15.65 11.86
CA TYR A 135 -7.20 -14.73 12.69
C TYR A 135 -8.60 -14.50 12.12
N ASP A 136 -8.73 -14.32 10.81
CA ASP A 136 -10.01 -14.12 10.14
C ASP A 136 -10.87 -15.39 10.14
N PHE A 137 -10.24 -16.56 9.96
CA PHE A 137 -10.95 -17.85 9.95
C PHE A 137 -11.57 -18.18 11.31
N ILE A 138 -10.84 -18.00 12.42
CA ILE A 138 -11.36 -18.26 13.78
C ILE A 138 -12.47 -17.29 14.14
N LYS A 139 -12.36 -16.02 13.75
CA LYS A 139 -13.37 -15.02 14.08
C LYS A 139 -14.65 -15.20 13.29
N SER A 140 -14.58 -15.69 12.06
CA SER A 140 -15.76 -16.03 11.26
C SER A 140 -16.59 -17.14 11.92
N HIS A 141 -15.92 -18.14 12.49
CA HIS A 141 -16.60 -19.26 13.17
C HIS A 141 -17.21 -18.88 14.53
N ARG A 142 -16.79 -17.77 15.13
CA ARG A 142 -17.29 -17.32 16.45
C ARG A 142 -18.46 -16.35 16.36
N SER A 143 -18.77 -15.80 15.19
CA SER A 143 -19.90 -14.90 14.96
C SER A 143 -21.18 -15.67 14.55
N ASP A 144 -21.09 -16.98 14.34
CA ASP A 144 -22.22 -17.85 13.96
C ASP A 144 -22.73 -18.71 15.16
N VAL A 145 -22.29 -18.42 16.38
CA VAL A 145 -22.78 -18.99 17.65
C VAL A 145 -23.25 -17.85 18.54
#